data_299d3df8c4514b383583840564114bcb
#
_entry.id   299d3df8c4514b383583840564114bcb
#
_cell.length_a   1.000
_cell.length_b   1.000
_cell.length_c   1.000
_cell.angle_alpha   90.00
_cell.angle_beta   90.00
_cell.angle_gamma   90.00
#
_symmetry.space_group_name_H-M   'P 1'
#
loop_
_entity.id
_entity.type
_entity.pdbx_description
1 polymer ?
#
loop_
_entity_poly.entity_id
_entity_poly.type
_entity_poly.pdbx_seq_one_letter_code
_entity_poly.pdbx_strand_id
1 'polypeptide(L)'
;MGYTKKTLQELDLIDNFLSNAIASNQEINEQFYRLLLSVLLGKKLKKIRVLSQQIIPAASPELRGIRMDVEITEYDEGNVTNVYDLEPHIKDRLHLPRHNRYYQAKIDGRYVKRGLKDFSAIPDLYVITITNYDLFGEDYMMYTVHNQCKEVPGLQYDDGLQFIYFYTKGKKGGSHAIKNMLTYIQNSDSKNAVDDATRVIDSYVKQVKSLPEVEAGYMTLGDWIDGIKEDMAEDIRKEVTEEVTKEVTEEVTKEVTKEVTERDIRLVVEILQEYHDTKENAAIKIRAKFPEYGGQAEELVERYWCI
;
A
#
# COMPACT_ATOMS: atom_id res chain seq x y z
N MET A 1 1.90 -0.15 -18.95
CA MET A 1 3.23 -0.76 -18.83
C MET A 1 3.08 -2.02 -18.02
N GLY A 2 3.33 -3.18 -18.63
CA GLY A 2 3.25 -4.47 -17.94
C GLY A 2 4.28 -4.53 -16.81
N TYR A 3 3.86 -4.95 -15.65
CA TYR A 3 4.73 -5.20 -14.51
C TYR A 3 5.55 -6.46 -14.81
N THR A 4 6.82 -6.28 -15.19
CA THR A 4 7.74 -7.41 -15.37
C THR A 4 8.15 -7.89 -13.97
N LYS A 5 7.80 -9.13 -13.64
CA LYS A 5 8.16 -9.76 -12.35
C LYS A 5 9.68 -9.89 -12.30
N LYS A 6 10.31 -9.30 -11.27
CA LYS A 6 11.74 -9.50 -11.00
C LYS A 6 12.01 -10.98 -10.72
N THR A 7 13.13 -11.49 -11.19
CA THR A 7 13.65 -12.77 -10.71
C THR A 7 14.25 -12.62 -9.31
N LEU A 8 14.48 -13.71 -8.58
CA LEU A 8 15.17 -13.67 -7.27
C LEU A 8 16.52 -12.95 -7.36
N GLN A 9 17.25 -13.17 -8.45
CA GLN A 9 18.57 -12.55 -8.66
C GLN A 9 18.49 -11.03 -8.87
N GLU A 10 17.37 -10.52 -9.40
CA GLU A 10 17.13 -9.09 -9.65
C GLU A 10 16.54 -8.37 -8.44
N LEU A 11 16.24 -9.08 -7.34
CA LEU A 11 15.76 -8.43 -6.12
C LEU A 11 16.84 -7.59 -5.46
N ASP A 12 16.44 -6.45 -4.92
CA ASP A 12 17.28 -5.54 -4.16
C ASP A 12 17.00 -5.65 -2.66
N LEU A 13 17.88 -5.18 -1.81
CA LEU A 13 17.67 -5.18 -0.35
C LEU A 13 16.47 -4.37 0.11
N ILE A 14 16.02 -3.43 -0.70
CA ILE A 14 14.79 -2.69 -0.44
C ILE A 14 13.53 -3.51 -0.71
N ASP A 15 13.64 -4.65 -1.42
CA ASP A 15 12.52 -5.55 -1.66
C ASP A 15 12.26 -6.41 -0.42
N ASN A 16 11.04 -6.38 0.11
CA ASN A 16 10.68 -7.03 1.38
C ASN A 16 10.98 -8.53 1.41
N PHE A 17 10.84 -9.24 0.29
CA PHE A 17 11.14 -10.67 0.25
C PHE A 17 12.61 -10.95 0.59
N LEU A 18 13.55 -10.26 -0.06
CA LEU A 18 14.97 -10.47 0.16
C LEU A 18 15.40 -10.06 1.58
N SER A 19 14.91 -8.90 2.06
CA SER A 19 15.15 -8.45 3.43
C SER A 19 14.68 -9.49 4.47
N ASN A 20 13.46 -10.01 4.29
CA ASN A 20 12.91 -11.03 5.17
C ASN A 20 13.65 -12.38 5.07
N ALA A 21 14.09 -12.80 3.88
CA ALA A 21 14.87 -14.00 3.70
C ALA A 21 16.20 -13.92 4.46
N ILE A 22 16.87 -12.76 4.42
CA ILE A 22 18.10 -12.52 5.20
C ILE A 22 17.79 -12.52 6.71
N ALA A 23 16.73 -11.86 7.15
CA ALA A 23 16.35 -11.80 8.57
C ALA A 23 15.99 -13.18 9.14
N SER A 24 15.46 -14.08 8.32
CA SER A 24 15.09 -15.43 8.70
C SER A 24 16.29 -16.40 8.72
N ASN A 25 17.40 -16.04 8.09
CA ASN A 25 18.60 -16.91 8.03
C ASN A 25 19.43 -16.74 9.31
N GLN A 26 19.36 -17.73 10.19
CA GLN A 26 20.01 -17.69 11.52
C GLN A 26 21.54 -17.70 11.48
N GLU A 27 22.16 -18.12 10.36
CA GLU A 27 23.61 -18.17 10.26
C GLU A 27 24.24 -16.79 10.04
N ILE A 28 23.51 -15.89 9.35
CA ILE A 28 24.07 -14.61 8.90
C ILE A 28 23.34 -13.38 9.43
N ASN A 29 22.07 -13.52 9.85
CA ASN A 29 21.21 -12.38 10.13
C ASN A 29 21.81 -11.39 11.16
N GLU A 30 22.37 -11.90 12.27
CA GLU A 30 22.97 -11.04 13.30
C GLU A 30 24.18 -10.27 12.74
N GLN A 31 25.04 -10.91 11.96
CA GLN A 31 26.22 -10.27 11.39
C GLN A 31 25.84 -9.25 10.33
N PHE A 32 24.88 -9.61 9.47
CA PHE A 32 24.35 -8.74 8.43
C PHE A 32 23.71 -7.46 9.02
N TYR A 33 22.73 -7.61 9.90
CA TYR A 33 22.01 -6.46 10.46
C TYR A 33 22.85 -5.63 11.42
N ARG A 34 23.79 -6.24 12.15
CA ARG A 34 24.74 -5.49 12.96
C ARG A 34 25.64 -4.59 12.11
N LEU A 35 26.14 -5.08 10.98
CA LEU A 35 26.93 -4.27 10.05
C LEU A 35 26.09 -3.19 9.40
N LEU A 36 24.92 -3.56 8.86
CA LEU A 36 23.98 -2.65 8.21
C LEU A 36 23.62 -1.46 9.12
N LEU A 37 23.11 -1.76 10.32
CA LEU A 37 22.71 -0.73 11.28
C LEU A 37 23.92 0.07 11.81
N SER A 38 25.08 -0.56 12.00
CA SER A 38 26.29 0.17 12.42
C SER A 38 26.68 1.24 11.41
N VAL A 39 26.58 0.95 10.11
CA VAL A 39 26.85 1.92 9.04
C VAL A 39 25.78 3.00 8.98
N LEU A 40 24.49 2.60 8.96
CA LEU A 40 23.38 3.54 8.83
C LEU A 40 23.26 4.50 10.02
N LEU A 41 23.49 4.00 11.24
CA LEU A 41 23.38 4.80 12.47
C LEU A 41 24.70 5.45 12.88
N GLY A 42 25.81 5.10 12.22
CA GLY A 42 27.13 5.63 12.56
C GLY A 42 27.61 5.21 13.97
N LYS A 43 27.10 4.11 14.51
CA LYS A 43 27.46 3.60 15.84
C LYS A 43 27.75 2.11 15.81
N LYS A 44 28.63 1.63 16.67
CA LYS A 44 28.90 0.19 16.81
C LYS A 44 27.84 -0.44 17.70
N LEU A 45 27.13 -1.46 17.17
CA LEU A 45 26.17 -2.23 17.94
C LEU A 45 26.87 -3.33 18.73
N LYS A 46 26.35 -3.62 19.93
CA LYS A 46 26.78 -4.73 20.80
C LYS A 46 26.22 -6.07 20.29
N LYS A 47 25.88 -6.98 21.18
CA LYS A 47 25.21 -8.23 20.81
C LYS A 47 23.77 -7.95 20.40
N ILE A 48 23.38 -8.44 19.24
CA ILE A 48 22.00 -8.30 18.75
C ILE A 48 21.33 -9.66 18.57
N ARG A 49 20.01 -9.64 18.52
CA ARG A 49 19.15 -10.73 18.05
C ARG A 49 18.23 -10.19 16.98
N VAL A 50 18.05 -10.92 15.90
CA VAL A 50 17.22 -10.55 14.75
C VAL A 50 16.02 -11.48 14.68
N LEU A 51 14.83 -10.91 14.48
CA LEU A 51 13.58 -11.63 14.29
C LEU A 51 12.87 -11.06 13.05
N SER A 52 12.50 -11.94 12.12
CA SER A 52 11.71 -11.56 10.95
C SER A 52 10.22 -11.68 11.22
N GLN A 53 9.43 -10.82 10.60
CA GLN A 53 7.97 -10.86 10.57
C GLN A 53 7.29 -11.05 11.93
N GLN A 54 7.75 -10.31 12.93
CA GLN A 54 7.18 -10.39 14.27
C GLN A 54 5.76 -9.81 14.31
N ILE A 55 4.83 -10.59 14.87
CA ILE A 55 3.43 -10.18 15.01
C ILE A 55 3.16 -9.77 16.45
N ILE A 56 2.66 -8.56 16.64
CA ILE A 56 2.05 -8.13 17.90
C ILE A 56 0.53 -8.12 17.68
N PRO A 57 -0.21 -9.03 18.32
CA PRO A 57 -1.64 -9.15 18.10
C PRO A 57 -2.40 -7.91 18.59
N ALA A 58 -3.59 -7.73 18.07
CA ALA A 58 -4.51 -6.73 18.60
C ALA A 58 -4.97 -7.11 20.01
N ALA A 59 -5.28 -6.11 20.83
CA ALA A 59 -5.80 -6.32 22.17
C ALA A 59 -7.28 -6.77 22.18
N SER A 60 -8.01 -6.53 21.08
CA SER A 60 -9.38 -6.99 20.85
C SER A 60 -9.63 -7.17 19.34
N PRO A 61 -10.71 -7.90 18.94
CA PRO A 61 -11.03 -8.12 17.52
C PRO A 61 -11.27 -6.83 16.70
N GLU A 62 -11.73 -5.76 17.35
CA GLU A 62 -12.02 -4.47 16.71
C GLU A 62 -10.75 -3.63 16.47
N LEU A 63 -9.65 -4.00 17.12
CA LEU A 63 -8.38 -3.31 16.99
C LEU A 63 -7.46 -4.02 16.00
N ARG A 64 -6.51 -3.26 15.47
CA ARG A 64 -5.49 -3.79 14.56
C ARG A 64 -4.24 -4.19 15.33
N GLY A 65 -3.71 -5.39 15.06
CA GLY A 65 -2.34 -5.76 15.40
C GLY A 65 -1.32 -5.12 14.46
N ILE A 66 -0.03 -5.37 14.69
CA ILE A 66 1.04 -5.00 13.76
C ILE A 66 1.84 -6.24 13.38
N ARG A 67 2.50 -6.17 12.23
CA ARG A 67 3.54 -7.11 11.80
C ARG A 67 4.75 -6.29 11.37
N MET A 68 5.84 -6.43 12.12
CA MET A 68 7.12 -5.81 11.81
C MET A 68 7.85 -6.65 10.77
N ASP A 69 8.48 -6.00 9.79
CA ASP A 69 9.27 -6.71 8.78
C ASP A 69 10.54 -7.30 9.42
N VAL A 70 11.32 -6.50 10.11
CA VAL A 70 12.52 -6.97 10.85
C VAL A 70 12.62 -6.26 12.20
N GLU A 71 12.58 -7.04 13.27
CA GLU A 71 12.86 -6.56 14.62
C GLU A 71 14.26 -6.95 15.04
N ILE A 72 15.03 -5.99 15.53
CA ILE A 72 16.36 -6.21 16.05
C ILE A 72 16.42 -5.72 17.49
N THR A 73 16.83 -6.58 18.40
CA THR A 73 17.04 -6.22 19.80
C THR A 73 18.53 -6.24 20.12
N GLU A 74 19.03 -5.18 20.77
CA GLU A 74 20.41 -5.07 21.22
C GLU A 74 20.47 -5.32 22.74
N TYR A 75 21.51 -6.05 23.17
CA TYR A 75 21.68 -6.51 24.54
C TYR A 75 22.98 -5.97 25.13
N ASP A 76 22.90 -5.54 26.39
CA ASP A 76 24.04 -5.29 27.26
C ASP A 76 23.84 -6.04 28.57
N GLU A 77 24.86 -6.82 28.98
CA GLU A 77 24.81 -7.66 30.19
C GLU A 77 23.54 -8.49 30.37
N GLY A 78 22.94 -8.93 29.24
CA GLY A 78 21.73 -9.76 29.19
C GLY A 78 20.40 -8.98 29.18
N ASN A 79 20.43 -7.66 29.37
CA ASN A 79 19.26 -6.80 29.29
C ASN A 79 19.10 -6.23 27.88
N VAL A 80 17.86 -6.07 27.42
CA VAL A 80 17.56 -5.34 26.19
C VAL A 80 17.77 -3.86 26.44
N THR A 81 18.67 -3.24 25.70
CA THR A 81 18.95 -1.81 25.78
C THR A 81 18.36 -1.01 24.65
N ASN A 82 18.33 -1.58 23.45
CA ASN A 82 17.75 -0.93 22.28
C ASN A 82 16.89 -1.91 21.48
N VAL A 83 15.85 -1.37 20.87
CA VAL A 83 14.99 -2.07 19.90
C VAL A 83 14.99 -1.28 18.61
N TYR A 84 15.19 -1.97 17.49
CA TYR A 84 15.16 -1.40 16.16
C TYR A 84 14.05 -2.11 15.38
N ASP A 85 13.08 -1.33 14.91
CA ASP A 85 12.04 -1.76 13.98
C ASP A 85 12.43 -1.27 12.60
N LEU A 86 12.77 -2.17 11.69
CA LEU A 86 13.30 -1.85 10.36
C LEU A 86 12.29 -2.22 9.29
N GLU A 87 11.77 -1.19 8.61
CA GLU A 87 10.69 -1.30 7.63
C GLU A 87 11.07 -0.68 6.28
N PRO A 88 11.29 -1.46 5.21
CA PRO A 88 11.44 -0.93 3.86
C PRO A 88 10.08 -0.57 3.25
N HIS A 89 9.98 0.60 2.60
CA HIS A 89 8.78 1.05 1.89
C HIS A 89 9.12 1.54 0.48
N ILE A 90 8.73 0.76 -0.54
CA ILE A 90 8.94 1.09 -1.96
C ILE A 90 7.80 1.89 -2.57
N LYS A 91 6.63 1.89 -1.97
CA LYS A 91 5.48 2.68 -2.42
C LYS A 91 5.20 3.79 -1.44
N ASP A 92 4.92 4.99 -1.96
CA ASP A 92 4.49 6.09 -1.13
C ASP A 92 3.28 5.68 -0.28
N ARG A 93 3.39 5.93 1.02
CA ARG A 93 2.38 5.56 2.00
C ARG A 93 1.87 6.81 2.69
N LEU A 94 0.63 7.15 2.38
CA LEU A 94 -0.06 8.25 3.07
C LEU A 94 0.03 8.05 4.59
N HIS A 95 0.41 9.13 5.28
CA HIS A 95 0.47 9.16 6.75
C HIS A 95 1.48 8.18 7.39
N LEU A 96 2.59 7.89 6.72
CA LEU A 96 3.66 7.04 7.24
C LEU A 96 4.13 7.43 8.66
N PRO A 97 4.28 8.72 9.04
CA PRO A 97 4.60 9.09 10.42
C PRO A 97 3.54 8.65 11.45
N ARG A 98 2.25 8.64 11.08
CA ARG A 98 1.19 8.13 11.96
C ARG A 98 1.21 6.60 12.07
N HIS A 99 1.56 5.92 11.00
CA HIS A 99 1.78 4.49 11.00
C HIS A 99 2.93 4.12 11.96
N ASN A 100 4.08 4.78 11.83
CA ASN A 100 5.24 4.54 12.68
C ASN A 100 4.95 4.83 14.16
N ARG A 101 4.18 5.90 14.47
CA ARG A 101 3.70 6.16 15.83
C ARG A 101 2.83 5.03 16.38
N TYR A 102 1.99 4.41 15.53
CA TYR A 102 1.19 3.28 15.97
C TYR A 102 2.05 2.04 16.25
N TYR A 103 3.05 1.77 15.42
CA TYR A 103 4.01 0.70 15.63
C TYR A 103 4.80 0.90 16.93
N GLN A 104 5.35 2.10 17.14
CA GLN A 104 6.02 2.48 18.39
C GLN A 104 5.16 2.13 19.62
N ALA A 105 3.91 2.57 19.68
CA ALA A 105 3.05 2.33 20.83
C ALA A 105 2.81 0.82 21.09
N LYS A 106 2.76 0.01 20.04
CA LYS A 106 2.62 -1.45 20.13
C LYS A 106 3.90 -2.13 20.62
N ILE A 107 5.05 -1.66 20.16
CA ILE A 107 6.35 -2.19 20.53
C ILE A 107 6.63 -1.88 22.01
N ASP A 108 6.48 -0.63 22.44
CA ASP A 108 6.67 -0.21 23.84
C ASP A 108 5.79 -0.99 24.81
N GLY A 109 4.55 -1.25 24.42
CA GLY A 109 3.60 -2.02 25.23
C GLY A 109 4.09 -3.44 25.63
N ARG A 110 5.07 -4.01 24.92
CA ARG A 110 5.66 -5.30 25.26
C ARG A 110 6.66 -5.23 26.42
N TYR A 111 7.28 -4.06 26.60
CA TYR A 111 8.31 -3.84 27.62
C TYR A 111 7.71 -3.34 28.94
N VAL A 112 6.49 -2.79 28.93
CA VAL A 112 5.79 -2.33 30.14
C VAL A 112 5.01 -3.47 30.76
N LYS A 113 5.64 -4.20 31.67
CA LYS A 113 5.01 -5.29 32.43
C LYS A 113 4.19 -4.75 33.60
N ARG A 114 3.13 -5.50 33.99
CA ARG A 114 2.34 -5.17 35.17
C ARG A 114 3.25 -5.07 36.41
N GLY A 115 3.17 -3.94 37.10
CA GLY A 115 3.98 -3.68 38.30
C GLY A 115 5.34 -3.04 38.04
N LEU A 116 5.65 -2.68 36.78
CA LEU A 116 6.84 -1.89 36.46
C LEU A 116 6.76 -0.56 37.21
N LYS A 117 7.75 -0.30 38.06
CA LYS A 117 7.85 0.94 38.85
C LYS A 117 8.84 1.95 38.27
N ASP A 118 9.85 1.44 37.59
CA ASP A 118 10.92 2.22 36.99
C ASP A 118 10.85 2.14 35.47
N PHE A 119 10.43 3.22 34.83
CA PHE A 119 10.30 3.32 33.37
C PHE A 119 11.65 3.45 32.67
N SER A 120 12.77 3.66 33.39
CA SER A 120 14.12 3.62 32.80
C SER A 120 14.52 2.23 32.31
N ALA A 121 13.74 1.19 32.69
CA ALA A 121 13.90 -0.18 32.19
C ALA A 121 13.27 -0.41 30.79
N ILE A 122 12.56 0.58 30.25
CA ILE A 122 12.07 0.51 28.86
C ILE A 122 13.27 0.76 27.94
N PRO A 123 13.55 -0.14 26.97
CA PRO A 123 14.67 0.06 26.05
C PRO A 123 14.42 1.24 25.12
N ASP A 124 15.51 1.86 24.65
CA ASP A 124 15.41 2.84 23.58
C ASP A 124 14.82 2.20 22.31
N LEU A 125 13.94 2.94 21.62
CA LEU A 125 13.27 2.47 20.43
C LEU A 125 13.63 3.30 19.21
N TYR A 126 14.12 2.63 18.17
CA TYR A 126 14.42 3.20 16.87
C TYR A 126 13.47 2.63 15.83
N VAL A 127 12.52 3.43 15.37
CA VAL A 127 11.64 3.06 14.26
C VAL A 127 12.30 3.55 12.97
N ILE A 128 12.87 2.62 12.22
CA ILE A 128 13.70 2.89 11.05
C ILE A 128 12.92 2.55 9.79
N THR A 129 12.72 3.54 8.95
CA THR A 129 12.05 3.38 7.66
C THR A 129 13.03 3.65 6.52
N ILE A 130 13.11 2.74 5.54
CA ILE A 130 13.93 2.93 4.34
C ILE A 130 13.00 3.10 3.15
N THR A 131 13.12 4.23 2.42
CA THR A 131 12.26 4.57 1.29
C THR A 131 13.06 4.81 0.01
N ASN A 132 12.43 4.57 -1.14
CA ASN A 132 12.96 4.98 -2.45
C ASN A 132 12.32 6.28 -2.97
N TYR A 133 11.53 6.96 -2.14
CA TYR A 133 10.91 8.26 -2.36
C TYR A 133 11.20 9.19 -1.17
N ASP A 134 11.22 10.51 -1.42
CA ASP A 134 11.48 11.50 -0.38
C ASP A 134 10.19 11.88 0.36
N LEU A 135 10.03 11.39 1.58
CA LEU A 135 8.84 11.63 2.41
C LEU A 135 8.66 13.12 2.76
N PHE A 136 9.76 13.87 2.90
CA PHE A 136 9.74 15.26 3.38
C PHE A 136 10.07 16.29 2.29
N GLY A 137 10.57 15.86 1.11
CA GLY A 137 10.84 16.73 -0.03
C GLY A 137 12.12 17.56 0.06
N GLU A 138 13.01 17.30 1.04
CA GLU A 138 14.21 18.09 1.28
C GLU A 138 15.51 17.45 0.75
N ASP A 139 15.44 16.28 0.11
CA ASP A 139 16.54 15.54 -0.53
C ASP A 139 17.68 15.11 0.42
N TYR A 140 17.37 14.91 1.72
CA TYR A 140 18.33 14.35 2.66
C TYR A 140 18.34 12.83 2.62
N MET A 141 19.54 12.23 2.75
CA MET A 141 19.71 10.78 2.86
C MET A 141 19.14 10.20 4.15
N MET A 142 19.06 11.02 5.20
CA MET A 142 18.58 10.63 6.52
C MET A 142 17.83 11.80 7.16
N TYR A 143 16.67 11.51 7.73
CA TYR A 143 15.91 12.39 8.60
C TYR A 143 15.74 11.72 9.94
N THR A 144 16.13 12.39 11.01
CA THR A 144 15.91 11.92 12.38
C THR A 144 14.86 12.81 13.04
N VAL A 145 13.79 12.20 13.51
CA VAL A 145 12.68 12.87 14.19
C VAL A 145 12.61 12.35 15.62
N HIS A 146 12.61 13.26 16.57
CA HIS A 146 12.49 13.00 18.00
C HIS A 146 11.63 14.07 18.67
N ASN A 147 11.18 13.80 19.87
CA ASN A 147 10.42 14.76 20.67
C ASN A 147 11.32 15.88 21.20
N GLN A 148 10.77 17.08 21.31
CA GLN A 148 11.48 18.23 21.88
C GLN A 148 10.51 19.21 22.56
N CYS A 149 11.03 19.99 23.51
CA CYS A 149 10.26 21.07 24.13
C CYS A 149 10.17 22.27 23.19
N LYS A 150 8.96 22.66 22.84
CA LYS A 150 8.71 23.79 21.93
C LYS A 150 9.09 25.12 22.56
N GLU A 151 8.79 25.28 23.84
CA GLU A 151 8.99 26.53 24.61
C GLU A 151 10.44 26.80 24.93
N VAL A 152 11.27 25.76 25.04
CA VAL A 152 12.68 25.84 25.33
C VAL A 152 13.47 25.04 24.29
N PRO A 153 13.78 25.64 23.13
CA PRO A 153 14.57 24.97 22.10
C PRO A 153 15.97 24.58 22.66
N GLY A 154 16.38 23.34 22.44
CA GLY A 154 17.65 22.80 22.93
C GLY A 154 17.58 22.19 24.32
N LEU A 155 16.43 22.23 25.01
CA LEU A 155 16.24 21.43 26.22
C LEU A 155 16.46 19.95 25.86
N GLN A 156 17.32 19.28 26.60
CA GLN A 156 17.47 17.82 26.43
C GLN A 156 16.20 17.13 26.95
N TYR A 157 15.52 16.50 26.01
CA TYR A 157 14.36 15.66 26.29
C TYR A 157 14.66 14.28 25.72
N ASP A 158 15.09 13.39 26.59
CA ASP A 158 15.50 12.03 26.25
C ASP A 158 14.42 11.07 26.75
N ASP A 159 13.58 10.64 25.81
CA ASP A 159 12.57 9.62 26.04
C ASP A 159 12.93 8.27 25.39
N GLY A 160 14.14 8.15 24.85
CA GLY A 160 14.65 6.95 24.19
C GLY A 160 14.01 6.65 22.85
N LEU A 161 13.15 7.55 22.29
CA LEU A 161 12.44 7.32 21.04
C LEU A 161 13.04 8.10 19.87
N GLN A 162 13.31 7.41 18.77
CA GLN A 162 13.71 8.04 17.51
C GLN A 162 12.99 7.41 16.31
N PHE A 163 12.45 8.27 15.43
CA PHE A 163 12.01 7.88 14.11
C PHE A 163 13.08 8.27 13.10
N ILE A 164 13.63 7.29 12.37
CA ILE A 164 14.69 7.51 11.40
C ILE A 164 14.20 7.11 10.02
N TYR A 165 14.26 8.06 9.09
CA TYR A 165 13.85 7.83 7.70
C TYR A 165 15.06 7.93 6.81
N PHE A 166 15.40 6.83 6.13
CA PHE A 166 16.46 6.81 5.13
C PHE A 166 15.84 6.89 3.74
N TYR A 167 16.29 7.86 2.96
CA TYR A 167 15.93 8.01 1.56
C TYR A 167 17.08 7.53 0.67
N THR A 168 16.89 6.42 -0.04
CA THR A 168 17.95 5.74 -0.80
C THR A 168 18.52 6.55 -1.96
N LYS A 169 17.77 7.55 -2.45
CA LYS A 169 18.18 8.44 -3.55
C LYS A 169 18.54 9.85 -3.08
N GLY A 170 18.56 10.09 -1.76
CA GLY A 170 18.91 11.38 -1.17
C GLY A 170 20.32 11.82 -1.54
N LYS A 171 20.53 13.13 -1.64
CA LYS A 171 21.80 13.73 -2.07
C LYS A 171 22.44 14.56 -0.97
N LYS A 172 21.67 14.98 0.02
CA LYS A 172 22.13 15.84 1.12
C LYS A 172 22.37 15.05 2.39
N GLY A 173 23.28 15.54 3.22
CA GLY A 173 23.60 14.96 4.52
C GLY A 173 24.22 13.56 4.43
N GLY A 174 24.41 12.93 5.59
CA GLY A 174 24.99 11.60 5.70
C GLY A 174 26.49 11.54 5.41
N SER A 175 27.11 10.42 5.78
CA SER A 175 28.51 10.12 5.45
C SER A 175 28.60 9.40 4.09
N HIS A 176 29.84 9.30 3.56
CA HIS A 176 30.06 8.47 2.36
C HIS A 176 29.66 6.99 2.58
N ALA A 177 29.86 6.47 3.77
CA ALA A 177 29.47 5.10 4.10
C ALA A 177 27.94 4.91 4.06
N ILE A 178 27.18 5.87 4.60
CA ILE A 178 25.70 5.87 4.49
C ILE A 178 25.28 5.96 3.04
N LYS A 179 25.87 6.86 2.26
CA LYS A 179 25.55 7.00 0.82
C LYS A 179 25.79 5.69 0.06
N ASN A 180 26.95 5.07 0.25
CA ASN A 180 27.28 3.81 -0.40
C ASN A 180 26.29 2.70 -0.03
N MET A 181 25.98 2.58 1.27
CA MET A 181 25.02 1.60 1.78
C MET A 181 23.62 1.82 1.21
N LEU A 182 23.11 3.05 1.20
CA LEU A 182 21.79 3.38 0.63
C LEU A 182 21.75 3.14 -0.88
N THR A 183 22.84 3.42 -1.60
CA THR A 183 22.96 3.10 -3.02
C THR A 183 22.89 1.59 -3.25
N TYR A 184 23.58 0.81 -2.41
CA TYR A 184 23.54 -0.65 -2.49
C TYR A 184 22.17 -1.22 -2.11
N ILE A 185 21.51 -0.68 -1.07
CA ILE A 185 20.13 -1.08 -0.71
C ILE A 185 19.15 -0.84 -1.86
N GLN A 186 19.28 0.29 -2.57
CA GLN A 186 18.42 0.63 -3.72
C GLN A 186 18.65 -0.26 -4.93
N ASN A 187 19.90 -0.65 -5.15
CA ASN A 187 20.31 -1.51 -6.28
C ASN A 187 21.44 -2.41 -5.80
N SER A 188 21.09 -3.64 -5.44
CA SER A 188 22.00 -4.64 -4.84
C SER A 188 22.84 -5.39 -5.89
N ASP A 189 23.30 -4.66 -6.91
CA ASP A 189 24.28 -5.12 -7.87
C ASP A 189 25.69 -4.95 -7.28
N SER A 190 26.57 -5.94 -7.44
CA SER A 190 27.95 -5.94 -6.93
C SER A 190 28.78 -4.73 -7.37
N LYS A 191 28.44 -4.10 -8.49
CA LYS A 191 29.09 -2.84 -8.93
C LYS A 191 28.88 -1.70 -7.94
N ASN A 192 27.83 -1.76 -7.13
CA ASN A 192 27.50 -0.78 -6.09
C ASN A 192 28.12 -1.13 -4.74
N ALA A 193 28.76 -2.29 -4.61
CA ALA A 193 29.53 -2.71 -3.42
C ALA A 193 30.93 -2.10 -3.44
N VAL A 194 31.01 -0.77 -3.22
CA VAL A 194 32.20 0.04 -3.48
C VAL A 194 33.16 0.17 -2.31
N ASP A 195 32.72 -0.14 -1.08
CA ASP A 195 33.54 -0.12 0.14
C ASP A 195 33.50 -1.45 0.87
N ASP A 196 34.29 -1.60 1.94
CA ASP A 196 34.41 -2.88 2.64
C ASP A 196 33.08 -3.33 3.26
N ALA A 197 32.29 -2.40 3.81
CA ALA A 197 31.00 -2.72 4.41
C ALA A 197 30.01 -3.21 3.36
N THR A 198 29.87 -2.52 2.24
CA THR A 198 28.97 -2.93 1.16
C THR A 198 29.42 -4.23 0.48
N ARG A 199 30.76 -4.51 0.37
CA ARG A 199 31.26 -5.80 -0.13
C ARG A 199 30.89 -6.96 0.77
N VAL A 200 30.97 -6.78 2.09
CA VAL A 200 30.54 -7.81 3.05
C VAL A 200 29.04 -8.02 2.97
N ILE A 201 28.24 -6.97 2.89
CA ILE A 201 26.78 -7.04 2.71
C ILE A 201 26.45 -7.77 1.38
N ASP A 202 27.13 -7.44 0.27
CA ASP A 202 26.96 -8.10 -1.03
C ASP A 202 27.24 -9.61 -0.96
N SER A 203 28.25 -10.01 -0.19
CA SER A 203 28.55 -11.44 0.00
C SER A 203 27.40 -12.20 0.69
N TYR A 204 26.80 -11.63 1.70
CA TYR A 204 25.63 -12.20 2.37
C TYR A 204 24.38 -12.24 1.45
N VAL A 205 24.15 -11.17 0.68
CA VAL A 205 23.05 -11.12 -0.30
C VAL A 205 23.18 -12.25 -1.33
N LYS A 206 24.38 -12.45 -1.89
CA LYS A 206 24.66 -13.55 -2.82
C LYS A 206 24.48 -14.92 -2.19
N GLN A 207 24.97 -15.09 -0.97
CA GLN A 207 24.78 -16.32 -0.22
C GLN A 207 23.30 -16.66 -0.08
N VAL A 208 22.47 -15.71 0.38
CA VAL A 208 21.03 -15.93 0.56
C VAL A 208 20.33 -16.21 -0.76
N LYS A 209 20.63 -15.44 -1.81
CA LYS A 209 20.05 -15.65 -3.15
C LYS A 209 20.43 -17.02 -3.77
N SER A 210 21.49 -17.67 -3.31
CA SER A 210 21.92 -19.00 -3.78
C SER A 210 21.29 -20.16 -3.02
N LEU A 211 20.50 -19.89 -1.98
CA LEU A 211 19.90 -20.94 -1.15
C LEU A 211 18.66 -21.53 -1.85
N PRO A 212 18.59 -22.87 -2.03
CA PRO A 212 17.45 -23.52 -2.68
C PRO A 212 16.11 -23.25 -2.00
N GLU A 213 16.09 -23.16 -0.68
CA GLU A 213 14.88 -22.84 0.10
C GLU A 213 14.39 -21.40 -0.12
N VAL A 214 15.28 -20.46 -0.36
CA VAL A 214 14.93 -19.07 -0.69
C VAL A 214 14.37 -19.00 -2.10
N GLU A 215 14.96 -19.71 -3.05
CA GLU A 215 14.47 -19.81 -4.43
C GLU A 215 13.07 -20.45 -4.47
N ALA A 216 12.87 -21.57 -3.78
CA ALA A 216 11.59 -22.25 -3.68
C ALA A 216 10.52 -21.34 -3.03
N GLY A 217 10.89 -20.64 -1.94
CA GLY A 217 9.99 -19.69 -1.27
C GLY A 217 9.59 -18.52 -2.17
N TYR A 218 10.51 -18.01 -3.00
CA TYR A 218 10.23 -16.93 -3.95
C TYR A 218 9.30 -17.39 -5.08
N MET A 219 9.49 -18.61 -5.62
CA MET A 219 8.60 -19.19 -6.62
C MET A 219 7.18 -19.37 -6.06
N THR A 220 7.05 -19.97 -4.87
CA THR A 220 5.75 -20.16 -4.19
C THR A 220 5.02 -18.84 -3.95
N LEU A 221 5.72 -17.81 -3.50
CA LEU A 221 5.16 -16.47 -3.35
C LEU A 221 4.69 -15.92 -4.70
N GLY A 222 5.46 -16.16 -5.75
CA GLY A 222 5.14 -15.76 -7.09
C GLY A 222 3.84 -16.38 -7.60
N ASP A 223 3.69 -17.68 -7.45
CA ASP A 223 2.50 -18.43 -7.87
C ASP A 223 1.26 -17.97 -7.10
N TRP A 224 1.41 -17.74 -5.79
CA TRP A 224 0.34 -17.22 -4.95
C TRP A 224 -0.12 -15.80 -5.36
N ILE A 225 0.83 -14.91 -5.66
CA ILE A 225 0.52 -13.55 -6.14
C ILE A 225 -0.18 -13.60 -7.51
N ASP A 226 0.25 -14.48 -8.40
CA ASP A 226 -0.35 -14.61 -9.72
C ASP A 226 -1.77 -15.18 -9.62
N GLY A 227 -2.02 -16.15 -8.72
CA GLY A 227 -3.37 -16.63 -8.39
C GLY A 227 -4.29 -15.51 -7.88
N ILE A 228 -3.84 -14.69 -6.91
CA ILE A 228 -4.63 -13.54 -6.43
C ILE A 228 -4.96 -12.56 -7.55
N LYS A 229 -4.02 -12.30 -8.47
CA LYS A 229 -4.29 -11.39 -9.60
C LYS A 229 -5.34 -11.96 -10.55
N GLU A 230 -5.32 -13.27 -10.80
CA GLU A 230 -6.33 -13.95 -11.61
C GLU A 230 -7.71 -13.86 -10.97
N ASP A 231 -7.82 -14.16 -9.67
CA ASP A 231 -9.07 -14.05 -8.91
C ASP A 231 -9.62 -12.61 -8.93
N MET A 232 -8.77 -11.62 -8.63
CA MET A 232 -9.17 -10.21 -8.67
C MET A 232 -9.58 -9.76 -10.07
N ALA A 233 -8.91 -10.23 -11.13
CA ALA A 233 -9.28 -9.91 -12.51
C ALA A 233 -10.63 -10.54 -12.90
N GLU A 234 -10.93 -11.72 -12.38
CA GLU A 234 -12.24 -12.37 -12.59
C GLU A 234 -13.36 -11.61 -11.87
N ASP A 235 -13.13 -11.21 -10.62
CA ASP A 235 -14.10 -10.43 -9.82
C ASP A 235 -14.41 -9.09 -10.48
N ILE A 236 -13.38 -8.35 -10.91
CA ILE A 236 -13.54 -7.07 -11.62
C ILE A 236 -14.31 -7.27 -12.93
N ARG A 237 -14.03 -8.36 -13.70
CA ARG A 237 -14.77 -8.64 -14.92
C ARG A 237 -16.26 -8.92 -14.65
N LYS A 238 -16.58 -9.65 -13.59
CA LYS A 238 -17.96 -9.92 -13.19
C LYS A 238 -18.68 -8.62 -12.83
N GLU A 239 -18.08 -7.81 -11.96
CA GLU A 239 -18.64 -6.52 -11.51
C GLU A 239 -18.91 -5.58 -12.70
N VAL A 240 -17.91 -5.38 -13.56
CA VAL A 240 -18.04 -4.53 -14.76
C VAL A 240 -19.10 -5.09 -15.73
N THR A 241 -19.16 -6.43 -15.92
CA THR A 241 -20.15 -7.04 -16.79
C THR A 241 -21.57 -6.84 -16.25
N GLU A 242 -21.78 -7.00 -14.95
CA GLU A 242 -23.08 -6.79 -14.31
C GLU A 242 -23.53 -5.32 -14.43
N GLU A 243 -22.62 -4.37 -14.14
CA GLU A 243 -22.91 -2.93 -14.24
C GLU A 243 -23.25 -2.51 -15.67
N VAL A 244 -22.42 -2.88 -16.64
CA VAL A 244 -22.65 -2.58 -18.07
C VAL A 244 -23.96 -3.24 -18.56
N THR A 245 -24.21 -4.49 -18.18
CA THR A 245 -25.44 -5.19 -18.59
C THR A 245 -26.67 -4.48 -18.05
N LYS A 246 -26.64 -4.02 -16.81
CA LYS A 246 -27.72 -3.27 -16.19
C LYS A 246 -27.97 -1.93 -16.91
N GLU A 247 -26.92 -1.14 -17.13
CA GLU A 247 -27.03 0.15 -17.83
C GLU A 247 -27.58 -0.03 -19.25
N VAL A 248 -27.00 -0.96 -20.02
CA VAL A 248 -27.47 -1.22 -21.41
C VAL A 248 -28.90 -1.72 -21.41
N THR A 249 -29.30 -2.60 -20.49
CA THR A 249 -30.68 -3.10 -20.40
C THR A 249 -31.64 -1.97 -20.07
N GLU A 250 -31.31 -1.06 -19.15
CA GLU A 250 -32.16 0.09 -18.81
C GLU A 250 -32.29 1.06 -19.98
N GLU A 251 -31.21 1.35 -20.69
CA GLU A 251 -31.22 2.26 -21.84
C GLU A 251 -32.03 1.67 -23.03
N VAL A 252 -31.75 0.40 -23.40
CA VAL A 252 -32.46 -0.28 -24.45
C VAL A 252 -33.96 -0.41 -24.11
N THR A 253 -34.30 -0.70 -22.85
CA THR A 253 -35.72 -0.80 -22.45
C THR A 253 -36.44 0.54 -22.60
N LYS A 254 -35.80 1.65 -22.24
CA LYS A 254 -36.35 3.01 -22.40
C LYS A 254 -36.56 3.35 -23.86
N GLU A 255 -35.56 3.05 -24.70
CA GLU A 255 -35.64 3.34 -26.15
C GLU A 255 -36.71 2.52 -26.84
N VAL A 256 -36.74 1.21 -26.60
CA VAL A 256 -37.77 0.31 -27.16
C VAL A 256 -39.18 0.68 -26.68
N THR A 257 -39.33 1.01 -25.40
CA THR A 257 -40.61 1.45 -24.84
C THR A 257 -41.11 2.72 -25.54
N LYS A 258 -40.21 3.70 -25.77
CA LYS A 258 -40.54 4.91 -26.49
C LYS A 258 -40.97 4.66 -27.93
N GLU A 259 -40.19 3.87 -28.66
CA GLU A 259 -40.54 3.50 -30.07
C GLU A 259 -41.87 2.77 -30.19
N VAL A 260 -42.12 1.81 -29.29
CA VAL A 260 -43.37 1.05 -29.27
C VAL A 260 -44.55 1.99 -28.95
N THR A 261 -44.40 2.88 -27.95
CA THR A 261 -45.46 3.82 -27.59
C THR A 261 -45.74 4.81 -28.72
N GLU A 262 -44.73 5.38 -29.38
CA GLU A 262 -44.89 6.26 -30.53
C GLU A 262 -45.60 5.57 -31.68
N ARG A 263 -45.28 4.29 -31.98
CA ARG A 263 -45.97 3.49 -32.97
C ARG A 263 -47.44 3.25 -32.62
N ASP A 264 -47.73 2.96 -31.36
CA ASP A 264 -49.10 2.72 -30.90
C ASP A 264 -49.93 4.03 -30.93
N ILE A 265 -49.32 5.18 -30.59
CA ILE A 265 -49.95 6.52 -30.75
C ILE A 265 -50.29 6.76 -32.21
N ARG A 266 -49.38 6.50 -33.14
CA ARG A 266 -49.57 6.66 -34.56
C ARG A 266 -50.79 5.82 -35.06
N LEU A 267 -50.82 4.52 -34.69
CA LEU A 267 -51.94 3.64 -35.03
C LEU A 267 -53.26 4.14 -34.50
N VAL A 268 -53.29 4.66 -33.27
CA VAL A 268 -54.52 5.26 -32.68
C VAL A 268 -54.95 6.47 -33.49
N VAL A 269 -54.05 7.37 -33.87
CA VAL A 269 -54.34 8.55 -34.67
C VAL A 269 -54.89 8.15 -36.05
N GLU A 270 -54.26 7.20 -36.74
CA GLU A 270 -54.69 6.68 -38.05
C GLU A 270 -56.12 6.08 -37.97
N ILE A 271 -56.41 5.26 -36.96
CA ILE A 271 -57.75 4.69 -36.75
C ILE A 271 -58.81 5.79 -36.51
N LEU A 272 -58.50 6.79 -35.66
CA LEU A 272 -59.44 7.87 -35.37
C LEU A 272 -59.75 8.72 -36.63
N GLN A 273 -58.77 8.93 -37.49
CA GLN A 273 -58.92 9.59 -38.77
C GLN A 273 -59.85 8.77 -39.72
N GLU A 274 -59.68 7.47 -39.82
CA GLU A 274 -60.54 6.59 -40.60
C GLU A 274 -62.01 6.63 -40.16
N TYR A 275 -62.25 6.78 -38.84
CA TYR A 275 -63.60 6.92 -38.26
C TYR A 275 -64.14 8.36 -38.30
N HIS A 276 -63.52 9.25 -39.10
CA HIS A 276 -63.93 10.66 -39.25
C HIS A 276 -64.01 11.46 -37.94
N ASP A 277 -63.16 11.14 -36.97
CA ASP A 277 -63.04 11.90 -35.72
C ASP A 277 -62.32 13.26 -36.00
N THR A 278 -62.30 14.17 -35.00
CA THR A 278 -61.58 15.44 -35.11
C THR A 278 -60.20 15.38 -34.47
N LYS A 279 -59.27 16.23 -34.91
CA LYS A 279 -57.95 16.32 -34.34
C LYS A 279 -58.00 16.64 -32.84
N GLU A 280 -58.92 17.51 -32.42
CA GLU A 280 -59.15 17.90 -31.04
C GLU A 280 -59.55 16.70 -30.17
N ASN A 281 -60.49 15.86 -30.66
CA ASN A 281 -60.92 14.63 -29.98
C ASN A 281 -59.81 13.61 -29.94
N ALA A 282 -59.02 13.45 -31.02
CA ALA A 282 -57.89 12.58 -31.08
C ALA A 282 -56.82 12.96 -30.02
N ALA A 283 -56.51 14.26 -29.87
CA ALA A 283 -55.58 14.74 -28.84
C ALA A 283 -56.06 14.43 -27.40
N ILE A 284 -57.39 14.62 -27.15
CA ILE A 284 -57.99 14.26 -25.85
C ILE A 284 -57.85 12.74 -25.58
N LYS A 285 -58.08 11.89 -26.56
CA LYS A 285 -57.93 10.42 -26.42
C LYS A 285 -56.47 9.99 -26.22
N ILE A 286 -55.53 10.61 -26.92
CA ILE A 286 -54.10 10.37 -26.75
C ILE A 286 -53.70 10.76 -25.31
N ARG A 287 -54.09 11.93 -24.78
CA ARG A 287 -53.80 12.31 -23.40
C ARG A 287 -54.33 11.32 -22.36
N ALA A 288 -55.55 10.80 -22.61
CA ALA A 288 -56.18 9.85 -21.70
C ALA A 288 -55.49 8.46 -21.72
N LYS A 289 -55.07 8.02 -22.90
CA LYS A 289 -54.49 6.67 -23.09
C LYS A 289 -52.95 6.59 -22.84
N PHE A 290 -52.26 7.69 -23.13
CA PHE A 290 -50.82 7.82 -23.00
C PHE A 290 -50.48 9.08 -22.17
N PRO A 291 -50.69 9.06 -20.85
CA PRO A 291 -50.54 10.27 -20.00
C PRO A 291 -49.14 10.88 -20.06
N GLU A 292 -48.09 10.07 -20.21
CA GLU A 292 -46.73 10.49 -20.32
C GLU A 292 -46.44 11.36 -21.56
N TYR A 293 -47.24 11.22 -22.62
CA TYR A 293 -47.18 12.02 -23.85
C TYR A 293 -48.27 13.14 -23.88
N GLY A 294 -48.99 13.32 -22.78
CA GLY A 294 -50.14 14.26 -22.72
C GLY A 294 -49.81 15.69 -23.08
N GLY A 295 -48.59 16.17 -22.71
CA GLY A 295 -48.11 17.50 -23.08
C GLY A 295 -47.75 17.69 -24.57
N GLN A 296 -47.60 16.57 -25.32
CA GLN A 296 -47.25 16.56 -26.75
C GLN A 296 -48.38 16.02 -27.64
N ALA A 297 -49.55 15.80 -27.06
CA ALA A 297 -50.65 15.12 -27.74
C ALA A 297 -51.12 15.82 -29.04
N GLU A 298 -51.22 17.15 -29.03
CA GLU A 298 -51.58 17.95 -30.21
C GLU A 298 -50.48 17.82 -31.31
N GLU A 299 -49.23 17.94 -30.93
CA GLU A 299 -48.09 17.83 -31.85
C GLU A 299 -48.05 16.45 -32.50
N LEU A 300 -48.26 15.38 -31.70
CA LEU A 300 -48.29 14.00 -32.19
C LEU A 300 -49.46 13.74 -33.10
N VAL A 301 -50.65 14.24 -32.78
CA VAL A 301 -51.79 14.17 -33.67
C VAL A 301 -51.53 14.89 -34.97
N GLU A 302 -50.98 16.12 -34.94
CA GLU A 302 -50.65 16.88 -36.15
C GLU A 302 -49.63 16.16 -37.03
N ARG A 303 -48.61 15.52 -36.38
CA ARG A 303 -47.55 14.75 -37.04
C ARG A 303 -48.09 13.51 -37.76
N TYR A 304 -49.02 12.78 -37.14
CA TYR A 304 -49.48 11.48 -37.64
C TYR A 304 -50.86 11.56 -38.32
N TRP A 305 -51.55 12.74 -38.28
CA TRP A 305 -52.78 12.95 -39.00
C TRP A 305 -52.46 13.11 -40.48
N CYS A 306 -52.34 12.00 -41.16
CA CYS A 306 -52.03 12.04 -42.59
C CYS A 306 -53.10 12.68 -43.43
N ILE A 307 -52.71 13.28 -44.15
CA ILE A 307 -52.56 13.83 -45.46
C ILE A 307 -53.45 13.14 -46.45
#